data_b64e48dd38cd0a61ce661b436e44760e
#
_entry.id   b64e48dd38cd0a61ce661b436e44760e
#
_cell.length_a   1.000
_cell.length_b   1.000
_cell.length_c   1.000
_cell.angle_alpha   90.00
_cell.angle_beta   90.00
_cell.angle_gamma   90.00
#
_symmetry.space_group_name_H-M   'P 1'
#
loop_
_entity.id
_entity.type
_entity.pdbx_description
1 polymer ?
#
loop_
_entity_poly.entity_id
_entity_poly.type
_entity_poly.pdbx_seq_one_letter_code
_entity_poly.pdbx_strand_id
1 'polypeptide(L)'
;MFKNRYKTEVIDATGIGGSAAACGTAISCGVQTKLCRMAQDVNGRPLKSLAYRLKEQDFKIGIITDSVITDATIAPFFAIASRCHEPEKVISALCRSGFDFFAAGRLSEGNSLPAEKVTESLISAGYRIVPGKKLRTMNPGERNVLLSLSRATKRQPGTPALGDITAGAAGLLSADGKGFLLVVSAGSIDYFNHRNDAASALREMQNFESVIDAALKFASRHPEETLIVITSDHESGELSITGKRATGFHLKQKYTYLEMSDRLVSLNQHKHTDERLIASALKMVHVKNVSDTEHRRLQIACRLFRAHRRLKRYGTYNPLVIEAMRLRDERNGLKYSTFGYTAKHIVTVVYGSGEEHFRSLKKNSDIPGCIAAAAGFPDLMTR
;
A
#
# COMPACT_ATOMS: atom_id res chain seq x y z
N MET A 1 20.31 0.39 -14.39
CA MET A 1 19.04 0.56 -15.08
C MET A 1 18.38 1.88 -14.64
N PHE A 2 17.98 2.07 -13.40
CA PHE A 2 17.37 3.31 -12.94
C PHE A 2 18.42 4.38 -12.58
N LYS A 3 18.64 5.35 -13.46
CA LYS A 3 19.59 6.45 -13.27
C LYS A 3 18.95 7.67 -12.58
N ASN A 4 17.67 7.95 -12.89
CA ASN A 4 16.96 9.12 -12.39
C ASN A 4 16.28 8.81 -11.04
N ARG A 5 16.87 9.33 -9.96
CA ARG A 5 16.41 9.16 -8.59
C ARG A 5 16.28 10.54 -7.95
N TYR A 6 15.11 10.82 -7.39
CA TYR A 6 14.81 12.11 -6.78
C TYR A 6 14.47 11.92 -5.31
N LYS A 7 15.09 12.72 -4.45
CA LYS A 7 14.70 12.83 -3.05
C LYS A 7 13.44 13.67 -2.98
N THR A 8 12.32 13.06 -2.59
CA THR A 8 10.99 13.68 -2.68
C THR A 8 10.43 13.95 -1.29
N GLU A 9 9.98 15.15 -1.06
CA GLU A 9 9.33 15.57 0.18
C GLU A 9 7.88 15.09 0.23
N VAL A 10 7.44 14.56 1.36
CA VAL A 10 6.12 13.95 1.58
C VAL A 10 5.47 14.48 2.87
N ILE A 11 5.29 15.78 2.94
CA ILE A 11 4.59 16.44 4.05
C ILE A 11 3.17 16.84 3.65
N ASP A 12 2.27 16.91 4.62
CA ASP A 12 0.96 17.49 4.44
C ASP A 12 1.00 19.04 4.52
N ALA A 13 -0.14 19.68 4.34
CA ALA A 13 -0.25 21.13 4.39
C ALA A 13 0.05 21.73 5.79
N THR A 14 0.17 20.92 6.84
CA THR A 14 0.54 21.37 8.20
C THR A 14 2.05 21.28 8.45
N GLY A 15 2.83 20.67 7.52
CA GLY A 15 4.27 20.46 7.66
C GLY A 15 4.62 19.26 8.55
N ILE A 16 3.64 18.49 8.99
CA ILE A 16 3.80 17.25 9.76
C ILE A 16 3.74 16.09 8.78
N GLY A 17 4.36 14.95 9.07
CA GLY A 17 4.33 13.78 8.20
C GLY A 17 2.92 13.45 7.72
N GLY A 18 2.76 13.32 6.39
CA GLY A 18 1.45 13.21 5.76
C GLY A 18 0.78 11.87 6.03
N SER A 19 -0.55 11.87 6.21
CA SER A 19 -1.35 10.64 6.21
C SER A 19 -1.53 10.09 4.79
N ALA A 20 -1.84 8.81 4.65
CA ALA A 20 -2.12 8.17 3.36
C ALA A 20 -3.12 8.99 2.50
N ALA A 21 -4.21 9.50 3.09
CA ALA A 21 -5.19 10.33 2.39
C ALA A 21 -4.61 11.66 1.86
N ALA A 22 -3.81 12.36 2.68
CA ALA A 22 -3.21 13.64 2.28
C ALA A 22 -2.12 13.43 1.22
N CYS A 23 -1.27 12.42 1.40
CA CYS A 23 -0.23 12.08 0.45
C CYS A 23 -0.79 11.48 -0.85
N GLY A 24 -1.82 10.63 -0.76
CA GLY A 24 -2.58 10.15 -1.92
C GLY A 24 -3.22 11.31 -2.70
N THR A 25 -3.75 12.34 -2.00
CA THR A 25 -4.26 13.56 -2.64
C THR A 25 -3.14 14.33 -3.34
N ALA A 26 -1.96 14.45 -2.71
CA ALA A 26 -0.81 15.10 -3.32
C ALA A 26 -0.40 14.41 -4.62
N ILE A 27 -0.25 13.06 -4.60
CA ILE A 27 0.15 12.28 -5.78
C ILE A 27 -0.94 12.24 -6.86
N SER A 28 -2.22 12.28 -6.48
CA SER A 28 -3.32 12.20 -7.45
C SER A 28 -3.78 13.54 -8.00
N CYS A 29 -3.76 14.60 -7.17
CA CYS A 29 -4.35 15.90 -7.51
C CYS A 29 -3.32 17.04 -7.63
N GLY A 30 -2.06 16.82 -7.27
CA GLY A 30 -1.00 17.84 -7.29
C GLY A 30 -1.15 18.90 -6.17
N VAL A 31 -1.87 18.58 -5.10
CA VAL A 31 -2.19 19.54 -4.04
C VAL A 31 -1.91 18.95 -2.67
N GLN A 32 -1.11 19.65 -1.87
CA GLN A 32 -0.95 19.30 -0.46
C GLN A 32 -2.23 19.69 0.31
N THR A 33 -2.70 18.79 1.18
CA THR A 33 -3.93 18.99 1.96
C THR A 33 -3.73 18.59 3.42
N LYS A 34 -4.78 18.76 4.23
CA LYS A 34 -4.78 18.37 5.65
C LYS A 34 -4.99 16.88 5.81
N LEU A 35 -4.63 16.36 6.99
CA LEU A 35 -4.86 14.97 7.37
C LEU A 35 -6.29 14.50 7.05
N CYS A 36 -6.40 13.25 6.61
CA CYS A 36 -7.68 12.58 6.33
C CYS A 36 -8.55 13.20 5.22
N ARG A 37 -8.07 14.13 4.44
CA ARG A 37 -8.79 14.66 3.27
C ARG A 37 -8.37 13.93 2.00
N MET A 38 -9.35 13.43 1.27
CA MET A 38 -9.18 12.74 0.00
C MET A 38 -9.68 13.61 -1.14
N ALA A 39 -8.81 13.94 -2.10
CA ALA A 39 -9.09 14.79 -3.26
C ALA A 39 -9.85 16.10 -2.88
N GLN A 40 -9.39 16.74 -1.81
CA GLN A 40 -9.87 18.05 -1.36
C GLN A 40 -8.68 18.95 -0.99
N ASP A 41 -8.80 20.26 -1.23
CA ASP A 41 -7.82 21.24 -0.77
C ASP A 41 -7.90 21.50 0.75
N VAL A 42 -7.06 22.38 1.25
CA VAL A 42 -7.02 22.78 2.68
C VAL A 42 -8.31 23.39 3.20
N ASN A 43 -9.17 23.89 2.30
CA ASN A 43 -10.47 24.50 2.61
C ASN A 43 -11.63 23.50 2.42
N GLY A 44 -11.35 22.26 1.96
CA GLY A 44 -12.36 21.24 1.70
C GLY A 44 -13.01 21.34 0.31
N ARG A 45 -12.46 22.15 -0.60
CA ARG A 45 -12.95 22.23 -1.98
C ARG A 45 -12.54 20.99 -2.73
N PRO A 46 -13.46 20.38 -3.51
CA PRO A 46 -13.14 19.20 -4.33
C PRO A 46 -12.02 19.46 -5.32
N LEU A 47 -11.15 18.48 -5.49
CA LEU A 47 -10.07 18.50 -6.47
C LEU A 47 -10.32 17.41 -7.50
N LYS A 48 -9.93 17.67 -8.75
CA LYS A 48 -9.97 16.69 -9.82
C LYS A 48 -8.61 16.03 -9.98
N SER A 49 -8.58 14.72 -9.85
CA SER A 49 -7.33 13.96 -9.94
C SER A 49 -6.79 13.88 -11.38
N LEU A 50 -5.50 13.58 -11.51
CA LEU A 50 -4.84 13.27 -12.79
C LEU A 50 -5.60 12.17 -13.55
N ALA A 51 -6.07 11.13 -12.84
CA ALA A 51 -6.81 10.05 -13.46
C ALA A 51 -8.09 10.52 -14.19
N TYR A 52 -8.89 11.37 -13.56
CA TYR A 52 -10.06 11.96 -14.21
C TYR A 52 -9.67 12.90 -15.36
N ARG A 53 -8.62 13.70 -15.18
CA ARG A 53 -8.16 14.63 -16.22
C ARG A 53 -7.64 13.89 -17.46
N LEU A 54 -6.88 12.81 -17.28
CA LEU A 54 -6.44 11.95 -18.39
C LEU A 54 -7.60 11.17 -19.00
N LYS A 55 -8.59 10.73 -18.21
CA LYS A 55 -9.81 10.11 -18.73
C LYS A 55 -10.55 11.04 -19.71
N GLU A 56 -10.58 12.34 -19.45
CA GLU A 56 -11.16 13.35 -20.35
C GLU A 56 -10.33 13.56 -21.62
N GLN A 57 -9.08 13.12 -21.63
CA GLN A 57 -8.21 13.08 -22.82
C GLN A 57 -8.24 11.70 -23.49
N ASP A 58 -9.29 10.91 -23.26
CA ASP A 58 -9.51 9.58 -23.83
C ASP A 58 -8.51 8.49 -23.39
N PHE A 59 -7.78 8.73 -22.30
CA PHE A 59 -6.92 7.72 -21.69
C PHE A 59 -7.75 6.65 -20.98
N LYS A 60 -7.28 5.41 -21.04
CA LYS A 60 -7.78 4.33 -20.17
C LYS A 60 -7.19 4.44 -18.76
N ILE A 61 -8.00 4.15 -17.76
CA ILE A 61 -7.57 4.26 -16.37
C ILE A 61 -7.69 2.91 -15.65
N GLY A 62 -6.58 2.47 -15.07
CA GLY A 62 -6.50 1.28 -14.22
C GLY A 62 -5.98 1.61 -12.82
N ILE A 63 -6.61 1.06 -11.79
CA ILE A 63 -6.19 1.20 -10.38
C ILE A 63 -6.05 -0.21 -9.77
N ILE A 64 -4.88 -0.49 -9.23
CA ILE A 64 -4.55 -1.79 -8.60
C ILE A 64 -4.05 -1.55 -7.17
N THR A 65 -4.52 -2.36 -6.23
CA THR A 65 -3.95 -2.45 -4.89
C THR A 65 -4.00 -3.88 -4.35
N ASP A 66 -3.03 -4.29 -3.57
CA ASP A 66 -3.07 -5.53 -2.78
C ASP A 66 -3.78 -5.35 -1.43
N SER A 67 -4.18 -4.12 -1.11
CA SER A 67 -4.96 -3.73 0.06
C SER A 67 -6.47 -3.75 -0.23
N VAL A 68 -7.26 -2.98 0.54
CA VAL A 68 -8.69 -2.78 0.27
C VAL A 68 -8.89 -1.75 -0.83
N ILE A 69 -9.97 -1.88 -1.60
CA ILE A 69 -10.26 -0.94 -2.71
C ILE A 69 -10.56 0.48 -2.19
N THR A 70 -10.92 0.60 -0.92
CA THR A 70 -11.19 1.88 -0.25
C THR A 70 -9.95 2.46 0.43
N ASP A 71 -8.76 1.93 0.15
CA ASP A 71 -7.48 2.38 0.73
C ASP A 71 -7.26 3.88 0.46
N ALA A 72 -6.88 4.60 1.51
CA ALA A 72 -6.76 6.06 1.49
C ALA A 72 -5.63 6.59 0.58
N THR A 73 -4.67 5.75 0.20
CA THR A 73 -3.61 6.11 -0.75
C THR A 73 -4.13 6.20 -2.18
N ILE A 74 -4.95 5.21 -2.59
CA ILE A 74 -5.45 5.12 -3.97
C ILE A 74 -6.81 5.79 -4.17
N ALA A 75 -7.64 5.85 -3.13
CA ALA A 75 -8.99 6.44 -3.22
C ALA A 75 -8.99 7.87 -3.80
N PRO A 76 -8.04 8.76 -3.49
CA PRO A 76 -8.00 10.12 -4.05
C PRO A 76 -7.87 10.19 -5.58
N PHE A 77 -7.50 9.10 -6.25
CA PHE A 77 -7.51 9.06 -7.72
C PHE A 77 -8.92 9.03 -8.30
N PHE A 78 -9.93 8.52 -7.56
CA PHE A 78 -11.31 8.37 -8.03
C PHE A 78 -12.39 8.85 -7.06
N ALA A 79 -12.06 9.14 -5.80
CA ALA A 79 -13.03 9.48 -4.77
C ALA A 79 -12.68 10.77 -4.03
N ILE A 80 -13.72 11.48 -3.61
CA ILE A 80 -13.63 12.68 -2.78
C ILE A 80 -14.26 12.36 -1.42
N ALA A 81 -13.49 12.51 -0.34
CA ALA A 81 -13.98 12.30 1.01
C ALA A 81 -13.33 13.26 2.01
N SER A 82 -14.09 13.67 3.01
CA SER A 82 -13.61 14.59 4.06
C SER A 82 -13.05 13.87 5.29
N ARG A 83 -13.18 12.55 5.35
CA ARG A 83 -12.68 11.67 6.43
C ARG A 83 -12.02 10.43 5.84
N CYS A 84 -11.02 9.89 6.53
CA CYS A 84 -10.30 8.68 6.13
C CYS A 84 -11.17 7.41 6.09
N HIS A 85 -12.32 7.40 6.76
CA HIS A 85 -13.18 6.23 6.93
C HIS A 85 -14.60 6.53 6.43
N GLU A 86 -14.75 6.74 5.14
CA GLU A 86 -16.05 6.87 4.46
C GLU A 86 -16.15 5.85 3.30
N PRO A 87 -16.07 4.54 3.58
CA PRO A 87 -15.98 3.51 2.54
C PRO A 87 -17.16 3.52 1.57
N GLU A 88 -18.36 3.85 2.03
CA GLU A 88 -19.54 3.96 1.18
C GLU A 88 -19.40 5.05 0.13
N LYS A 89 -18.84 6.21 0.49
CA LYS A 89 -18.58 7.31 -0.46
C LYS A 89 -17.53 6.90 -1.49
N VAL A 90 -16.48 6.20 -1.04
CA VAL A 90 -15.41 5.70 -1.91
C VAL A 90 -15.95 4.70 -2.92
N ILE A 91 -16.75 3.71 -2.49
CA ILE A 91 -17.39 2.74 -3.40
C ILE A 91 -18.36 3.42 -4.35
N SER A 92 -19.19 4.34 -3.86
CA SER A 92 -20.10 5.11 -4.71
C SER A 92 -19.35 5.93 -5.78
N ALA A 93 -18.20 6.51 -5.42
CA ALA A 93 -17.35 7.23 -6.36
C ALA A 93 -16.70 6.28 -7.38
N LEU A 94 -16.22 5.11 -6.96
CA LEU A 94 -15.71 4.08 -7.86
C LEU A 94 -16.76 3.70 -8.91
N CYS A 95 -17.99 3.41 -8.47
CA CYS A 95 -19.10 3.06 -9.37
C CYS A 95 -19.36 4.13 -10.44
N ARG A 96 -19.19 5.41 -10.09
CA ARG A 96 -19.38 6.54 -11.00
C ARG A 96 -18.15 6.94 -11.80
N SER A 97 -16.97 6.40 -11.48
CA SER A 97 -15.70 6.85 -12.07
C SER A 97 -15.60 6.62 -13.58
N GLY A 98 -16.25 5.59 -14.07
CA GLY A 98 -16.14 5.15 -15.47
C GLY A 98 -14.73 4.65 -15.83
N PHE A 99 -13.87 4.36 -14.83
CA PHE A 99 -12.54 3.83 -15.07
C PHE A 99 -12.61 2.40 -15.62
N ASP A 100 -11.58 1.99 -16.33
CA ASP A 100 -11.63 0.79 -17.18
C ASP A 100 -11.26 -0.48 -16.42
N PHE A 101 -10.39 -0.35 -15.40
CA PHE A 101 -9.90 -1.49 -14.65
C PHE A 101 -9.67 -1.17 -13.17
N PHE A 102 -10.15 -2.03 -12.30
CA PHE A 102 -9.79 -2.03 -10.89
C PHE A 102 -9.33 -3.43 -10.46
N ALA A 103 -8.33 -3.49 -9.56
CA ALA A 103 -8.00 -4.72 -8.85
C ALA A 103 -7.72 -4.41 -7.38
N ALA A 104 -8.23 -5.26 -6.49
CA ALA A 104 -8.03 -5.09 -5.07
C ALA A 104 -7.85 -6.42 -4.35
N GLY A 105 -7.11 -6.39 -3.25
CA GLY A 105 -7.00 -7.53 -2.34
C GLY A 105 -8.35 -7.83 -1.67
N ARG A 106 -9.12 -6.78 -1.36
CA ARG A 106 -10.45 -6.89 -0.72
C ARG A 106 -11.37 -5.74 -1.15
N LEU A 107 -12.68 -5.98 -1.14
CA LEU A 107 -13.69 -4.93 -1.41
C LEU A 107 -13.97 -4.03 -0.20
N SER A 108 -13.85 -4.55 1.01
CA SER A 108 -14.17 -3.79 2.22
C SER A 108 -13.28 -4.18 3.40
N GLU A 109 -13.19 -3.32 4.40
CA GLU A 109 -12.60 -3.60 5.70
C GLU A 109 -13.68 -3.84 6.76
N GLY A 110 -13.57 -4.99 7.47
CA GLY A 110 -14.49 -5.32 8.57
C GLY A 110 -15.94 -5.48 8.13
N ASN A 111 -16.87 -5.24 9.08
CA ASN A 111 -18.32 -5.40 8.88
C ASN A 111 -19.04 -4.10 8.48
N SER A 112 -18.30 -3.00 8.27
CA SER A 112 -18.90 -1.69 8.00
C SER A 112 -19.61 -1.60 6.65
N LEU A 113 -19.16 -2.40 5.67
CA LEU A 113 -19.76 -2.45 4.34
C LEU A 113 -19.73 -3.91 3.84
N PRO A 114 -20.88 -4.60 3.78
CA PRO A 114 -20.96 -5.98 3.31
C PRO A 114 -20.43 -6.13 1.88
N ALA A 115 -19.58 -7.13 1.65
CA ALA A 115 -18.96 -7.35 0.34
C ALA A 115 -19.99 -7.62 -0.77
N GLU A 116 -21.12 -8.25 -0.42
CA GLU A 116 -22.25 -8.52 -1.30
C GLU A 116 -22.84 -7.21 -1.85
N LYS A 117 -23.12 -6.23 -0.98
CA LYS A 117 -23.63 -4.92 -1.36
C LYS A 117 -22.66 -4.15 -2.27
N VAL A 118 -21.37 -4.25 -1.99
CA VAL A 118 -20.34 -3.63 -2.86
C VAL A 118 -20.35 -4.30 -4.22
N THR A 119 -20.42 -5.63 -4.27
CA THR A 119 -20.47 -6.41 -5.51
C THR A 119 -21.70 -6.03 -6.35
N GLU A 120 -22.88 -5.96 -5.75
CA GLU A 120 -24.12 -5.56 -6.40
C GLU A 120 -24.02 -4.14 -6.98
N SER A 121 -23.47 -3.20 -6.20
CA SER A 121 -23.26 -1.81 -6.65
C SER A 121 -22.33 -1.73 -7.86
N LEU A 122 -21.24 -2.49 -7.86
CA LEU A 122 -20.29 -2.55 -8.97
C LEU A 122 -20.93 -3.14 -10.24
N ILE A 123 -21.67 -4.25 -10.11
CA ILE A 123 -22.40 -4.87 -11.25
C ILE A 123 -23.42 -3.89 -11.81
N SER A 124 -24.20 -3.23 -10.96
CA SER A 124 -25.20 -2.22 -11.37
C SER A 124 -24.56 -1.02 -12.07
N ALA A 125 -23.31 -0.70 -11.76
CA ALA A 125 -22.51 0.34 -12.42
C ALA A 125 -21.86 -0.14 -13.74
N GLY A 126 -22.12 -1.37 -14.17
CA GLY A 126 -21.63 -1.95 -15.41
C GLY A 126 -20.22 -2.54 -15.31
N TYR A 127 -19.72 -2.82 -14.10
CA TYR A 127 -18.47 -3.53 -13.92
C TYR A 127 -18.68 -5.04 -13.89
N ARG A 128 -17.80 -5.76 -14.56
CA ARG A 128 -17.72 -7.20 -14.48
C ARG A 128 -16.81 -7.59 -13.33
N ILE A 129 -17.31 -8.37 -12.38
CA ILE A 129 -16.53 -8.87 -11.25
C ILE A 129 -15.82 -10.16 -11.68
N VAL A 130 -14.48 -10.15 -11.60
CA VAL A 130 -13.65 -11.27 -12.05
C VAL A 130 -12.82 -11.79 -10.88
N PRO A 131 -12.94 -13.08 -10.50
CA PRO A 131 -12.04 -13.69 -9.54
C PRO A 131 -10.59 -13.66 -10.03
N GLY A 132 -9.62 -13.38 -9.14
CA GLY A 132 -8.20 -13.25 -9.50
C GLY A 132 -7.64 -14.40 -10.35
N LYS A 133 -8.10 -15.62 -10.11
CA LYS A 133 -7.71 -16.81 -10.90
C LYS A 133 -8.13 -16.75 -12.37
N LYS A 134 -9.05 -15.85 -12.73
CA LYS A 134 -9.59 -15.70 -14.08
C LYS A 134 -9.09 -14.44 -14.80
N LEU A 135 -7.96 -13.87 -14.36
CA LEU A 135 -7.35 -12.69 -14.99
C LEU A 135 -7.26 -12.81 -16.53
N ARG A 136 -6.87 -13.99 -17.03
CA ARG A 136 -6.71 -14.25 -18.47
C ARG A 136 -8.04 -14.35 -19.26
N THR A 137 -9.19 -14.29 -18.59
CA THR A 137 -10.52 -14.34 -19.24
C THR A 137 -11.15 -12.98 -19.41
N MET A 138 -10.40 -11.91 -19.14
CA MET A 138 -10.87 -10.53 -19.28
C MET A 138 -10.70 -10.09 -20.73
N ASN A 139 -11.70 -9.37 -21.23
CA ASN A 139 -11.69 -8.87 -22.61
C ASN A 139 -11.34 -7.37 -22.62
N PRO A 140 -10.55 -6.93 -23.62
CA PRO A 140 -10.36 -5.51 -23.86
C PRO A 140 -11.71 -4.80 -24.10
N GLY A 141 -11.83 -3.56 -23.58
CA GLY A 141 -13.06 -2.76 -23.72
C GLY A 141 -14.12 -3.00 -22.65
N GLU A 142 -14.07 -4.08 -21.89
CA GLU A 142 -14.94 -4.28 -20.72
C GLU A 142 -14.39 -3.54 -19.51
N ARG A 143 -15.28 -2.95 -18.70
CA ARG A 143 -14.91 -2.41 -17.38
C ARG A 143 -14.86 -3.57 -16.38
N ASN A 144 -13.70 -3.80 -15.80
CA ASN A 144 -13.46 -4.96 -14.96
C ASN A 144 -13.04 -4.58 -13.55
N VAL A 145 -13.56 -5.28 -12.54
CA VAL A 145 -13.04 -5.32 -11.18
C VAL A 145 -12.53 -6.72 -10.89
N LEU A 146 -11.21 -6.84 -10.81
CA LEU A 146 -10.56 -8.08 -10.43
C LEU A 146 -10.45 -8.14 -8.90
N LEU A 147 -11.04 -9.17 -8.31
CA LEU A 147 -10.88 -9.49 -6.91
C LEU A 147 -9.82 -10.56 -6.74
N SER A 148 -8.67 -10.16 -6.28
CA SER A 148 -7.68 -11.07 -5.74
C SER A 148 -8.02 -11.31 -4.28
N LEU A 149 -8.48 -12.50 -3.94
CA LEU A 149 -8.81 -12.90 -2.56
C LEU A 149 -7.56 -13.11 -1.68
N SER A 150 -6.45 -12.50 -2.03
CA SER A 150 -5.25 -12.49 -1.24
C SER A 150 -5.44 -11.48 -0.09
N ARG A 151 -5.70 -11.99 1.11
CA ARG A 151 -5.39 -11.21 2.31
C ARG A 151 -3.87 -11.05 2.37
N ALA A 152 -3.37 -9.88 2.76
CA ALA A 152 -1.95 -9.69 3.11
C ALA A 152 -1.40 -10.75 4.10
N THR A 153 -2.29 -11.51 4.72
CA THR A 153 -1.99 -12.53 5.73
C THR A 153 -1.98 -13.96 5.23
N LYS A 154 -2.66 -14.28 4.11
CA LYS A 154 -2.69 -15.65 3.55
C LYS A 154 -2.89 -15.58 2.04
N ARG A 155 -1.81 -15.70 1.27
CA ARG A 155 -1.94 -16.02 -0.15
C ARG A 155 -2.57 -17.40 -0.30
N GLN A 156 -3.74 -17.44 -0.93
CA GLN A 156 -4.32 -18.73 -1.31
C GLN A 156 -3.57 -19.27 -2.54
N PRO A 157 -3.34 -20.59 -2.60
CA PRO A 157 -2.76 -21.23 -3.78
C PRO A 157 -3.54 -20.82 -5.05
N GLY A 158 -2.80 -20.41 -6.08
CA GLY A 158 -3.38 -19.98 -7.36
C GLY A 158 -3.90 -18.53 -7.39
N THR A 159 -3.65 -17.73 -6.36
CA THR A 159 -3.85 -16.26 -6.42
C THR A 159 -2.71 -15.66 -7.27
N PRO A 160 -3.00 -14.85 -8.31
CA PRO A 160 -1.96 -14.22 -9.12
C PRO A 160 -1.14 -13.26 -8.27
N ALA A 161 0.15 -13.13 -8.58
CA ALA A 161 1.01 -12.13 -7.98
C ALA A 161 0.58 -10.74 -8.44
N LEU A 162 0.93 -9.69 -7.66
CA LEU A 162 0.62 -8.31 -8.04
C LEU A 162 1.22 -7.95 -9.42
N GLY A 163 2.42 -8.47 -9.73
CA GLY A 163 3.05 -8.32 -11.05
C GLY A 163 2.26 -8.98 -12.19
N ASP A 164 1.65 -10.16 -11.96
CA ASP A 164 0.81 -10.81 -12.98
C ASP A 164 -0.44 -9.97 -13.29
N ILE A 165 -1.05 -9.40 -12.23
CA ILE A 165 -2.21 -8.50 -12.38
C ILE A 165 -1.81 -7.23 -13.12
N THR A 166 -0.65 -6.66 -12.80
CA THR A 166 -0.10 -5.48 -13.46
C THR A 166 0.14 -5.73 -14.95
N ALA A 167 0.78 -6.85 -15.30
CA ALA A 167 1.03 -7.24 -16.69
C ALA A 167 -0.27 -7.46 -17.47
N GLY A 168 -1.25 -8.13 -16.85
CA GLY A 168 -2.56 -8.36 -17.46
C GLY A 168 -3.33 -7.06 -17.68
N ALA A 169 -3.34 -6.17 -16.69
CA ALA A 169 -3.99 -4.86 -16.78
C ALA A 169 -3.34 -3.98 -17.86
N ALA A 170 -2.01 -3.91 -17.92
CA ALA A 170 -1.31 -3.17 -18.96
C ALA A 170 -1.68 -3.67 -20.37
N GLY A 171 -1.73 -5.01 -20.56
CA GLY A 171 -2.17 -5.60 -21.83
C GLY A 171 -3.62 -5.30 -22.19
N LEU A 172 -4.54 -5.28 -21.20
CA LEU A 172 -5.96 -4.94 -21.43
C LEU A 172 -6.14 -3.45 -21.78
N LEU A 173 -5.44 -2.57 -21.07
CA LEU A 173 -5.59 -1.13 -21.23
C LEU A 173 -4.95 -0.62 -22.53
N SER A 174 -3.89 -1.27 -23.03
CA SER A 174 -3.20 -0.90 -24.27
C SER A 174 -3.82 -1.51 -25.54
N ALA A 175 -4.80 -2.41 -25.41
CA ALA A 175 -5.25 -3.26 -26.52
C ALA A 175 -5.92 -2.50 -27.69
N ASP A 176 -6.46 -1.32 -27.46
CA ASP A 176 -7.10 -0.48 -28.48
C ASP A 176 -6.19 0.67 -28.98
N GLY A 177 -4.91 0.67 -28.60
CA GLY A 177 -3.94 1.67 -29.02
C GLY A 177 -4.09 3.03 -28.34
N LYS A 178 -4.99 3.17 -27.38
CA LYS A 178 -5.15 4.39 -26.58
C LYS A 178 -4.08 4.47 -25.49
N GLY A 179 -3.72 5.71 -25.11
CA GLY A 179 -2.92 5.94 -23.93
C GLY A 179 -3.62 5.45 -22.66
N PHE A 180 -2.86 5.07 -21.65
CA PHE A 180 -3.43 4.67 -20.36
C PHE A 180 -2.60 5.16 -19.17
N LEU A 181 -3.27 5.34 -18.05
CA LEU A 181 -2.66 5.49 -16.72
C LEU A 181 -2.96 4.24 -15.90
N LEU A 182 -1.94 3.55 -15.42
CA LEU A 182 -2.06 2.43 -14.51
C LEU A 182 -1.40 2.76 -13.18
N VAL A 183 -2.20 2.89 -12.13
CA VAL A 183 -1.73 3.12 -10.75
C VAL A 183 -1.69 1.79 -10.02
N VAL A 184 -0.54 1.43 -9.46
CA VAL A 184 -0.34 0.19 -8.70
C VAL A 184 0.16 0.51 -7.31
N SER A 185 -0.60 0.12 -6.29
CA SER A 185 -0.25 0.31 -4.88
C SER A 185 0.03 -1.04 -4.20
N ALA A 186 1.22 -1.19 -3.63
CA ALA A 186 1.59 -2.28 -2.73
C ALA A 186 1.30 -1.87 -1.27
N GLY A 187 0.04 -1.63 -0.94
CA GLY A 187 -0.39 -1.13 0.38
C GLY A 187 -0.09 -2.09 1.53
N SER A 188 0.17 -3.37 1.23
CA SER A 188 0.61 -4.36 2.23
C SER A 188 1.96 -4.01 2.85
N ILE A 189 2.85 -3.30 2.17
CA ILE A 189 4.14 -2.85 2.71
C ILE A 189 3.89 -1.89 3.88
N ASP A 190 3.07 -0.87 3.66
CA ASP A 190 2.67 0.09 4.69
C ASP A 190 1.95 -0.59 5.85
N TYR A 191 1.01 -1.49 5.55
CA TYR A 191 0.26 -2.26 6.54
C TYR A 191 1.16 -2.99 7.54
N PHE A 192 2.27 -3.60 7.08
CA PHE A 192 3.21 -4.31 7.94
C PHE A 192 4.18 -3.37 8.64
N ASN A 193 4.59 -2.25 8.02
CA ASN A 193 5.42 -1.24 8.66
C ASN A 193 4.70 -0.59 9.85
N HIS A 194 3.42 -0.27 9.72
CA HIS A 194 2.60 0.20 10.85
C HIS A 194 2.48 -0.80 12.00
N ARG A 195 2.82 -2.06 11.79
CA ARG A 195 2.83 -3.13 12.81
C ARG A 195 4.24 -3.50 13.26
N ASN A 196 5.23 -2.77 12.77
CA ASN A 196 6.64 -3.06 13.01
C ASN A 196 7.00 -4.53 12.68
N ASP A 197 6.38 -5.07 11.63
CA ASP A 197 6.61 -6.43 11.12
C ASP A 197 7.58 -6.39 9.93
N ALA A 198 8.87 -6.17 10.22
CA ALA A 198 9.91 -6.03 9.20
C ALA A 198 10.00 -7.23 8.26
N ALA A 199 9.79 -8.45 8.77
CA ALA A 199 9.89 -9.65 7.94
C ALA A 199 8.77 -9.73 6.90
N SER A 200 7.54 -9.36 7.28
CA SER A 200 6.42 -9.33 6.35
C SER A 200 6.54 -8.15 5.39
N ALA A 201 6.94 -6.97 5.87
CA ALA A 201 7.17 -5.80 5.02
C ALA A 201 8.23 -6.08 3.94
N LEU A 202 9.36 -6.69 4.31
CA LEU A 202 10.41 -7.07 3.37
C LEU A 202 9.91 -8.08 2.32
N ARG A 203 9.09 -9.04 2.72
CA ARG A 203 8.48 -10.01 1.80
C ARG A 203 7.55 -9.32 0.79
N GLU A 204 6.76 -8.35 1.24
CA GLU A 204 5.89 -7.59 0.34
C GLU A 204 6.68 -6.65 -0.58
N MET A 205 7.82 -6.11 -0.14
CA MET A 205 8.75 -5.41 -1.04
C MET A 205 9.29 -6.33 -2.13
N GLN A 206 9.68 -7.58 -1.80
CA GLN A 206 10.07 -8.58 -2.81
C GLN A 206 8.93 -8.93 -3.77
N ASN A 207 7.67 -8.99 -3.28
CA ASN A 207 6.51 -9.14 -4.15
C ASN A 207 6.34 -7.94 -5.08
N PHE A 208 6.64 -6.72 -4.62
CA PHE A 208 6.57 -5.50 -5.44
C PHE A 208 7.63 -5.48 -6.54
N GLU A 209 8.77 -6.15 -6.39
CA GLU A 209 9.75 -6.34 -7.48
C GLU A 209 9.10 -6.96 -8.72
N SER A 210 8.14 -7.88 -8.54
CA SER A 210 7.39 -8.47 -9.66
C SER A 210 6.55 -7.45 -10.46
N VAL A 211 6.09 -6.38 -9.81
CA VAL A 211 5.38 -5.25 -10.46
C VAL A 211 6.35 -4.46 -11.33
N ILE A 212 7.53 -4.16 -10.78
CA ILE A 212 8.59 -3.46 -11.51
C ILE A 212 9.02 -4.27 -12.73
N ASP A 213 9.22 -5.58 -12.59
CA ASP A 213 9.55 -6.47 -13.69
C ASP A 213 8.47 -6.49 -14.78
N ALA A 214 7.19 -6.50 -14.39
CA ALA A 214 6.08 -6.43 -15.34
C ALA A 214 6.06 -5.11 -16.10
N ALA A 215 6.27 -3.99 -15.41
CA ALA A 215 6.33 -2.66 -16.02
C ALA A 215 7.53 -2.53 -16.98
N LEU A 216 8.72 -3.02 -16.59
CA LEU A 216 9.92 -3.00 -17.43
C LEU A 216 9.77 -3.89 -18.67
N LYS A 217 9.13 -5.05 -18.54
CA LYS A 217 8.81 -5.91 -19.70
C LYS A 217 7.82 -5.25 -20.66
N PHE A 218 6.88 -4.47 -20.15
CA PHE A 218 5.99 -3.67 -20.99
C PHE A 218 6.79 -2.56 -21.69
N ALA A 219 7.56 -1.77 -20.95
CA ALA A 219 8.39 -0.69 -21.49
C ALA A 219 9.41 -1.16 -22.54
N SER A 220 9.98 -2.37 -22.38
CA SER A 220 10.92 -2.91 -23.38
C SER A 220 10.27 -3.18 -24.75
N ARG A 221 8.96 -3.34 -24.81
CA ARG A 221 8.17 -3.52 -26.05
C ARG A 221 7.62 -2.19 -26.59
N HIS A 222 7.54 -1.18 -25.74
CA HIS A 222 7.00 0.15 -26.01
C HIS A 222 7.93 1.25 -25.47
N PRO A 223 9.22 1.28 -25.88
CA PRO A 223 10.25 2.11 -25.22
C PRO A 223 10.01 3.62 -25.35
N GLU A 224 9.46 4.05 -26.48
CA GLU A 224 9.22 5.48 -26.77
C GLU A 224 7.87 5.99 -26.21
N GLU A 225 7.04 5.10 -25.68
CA GLU A 225 5.66 5.40 -25.27
C GLU A 225 5.40 5.12 -23.80
N THR A 226 6.38 4.58 -23.06
CA THR A 226 6.19 4.15 -21.67
C THR A 226 7.00 4.99 -20.70
N LEU A 227 6.30 5.57 -19.73
CA LEU A 227 6.88 6.19 -18.55
C LEU A 227 6.57 5.31 -17.32
N ILE A 228 7.58 5.00 -16.52
CA ILE A 228 7.46 4.31 -15.25
C ILE A 228 7.88 5.25 -14.12
N VAL A 229 6.99 5.48 -13.16
CA VAL A 229 7.27 6.25 -11.94
C VAL A 229 7.10 5.34 -10.74
N ILE A 230 8.18 5.11 -9.99
CA ILE A 230 8.19 4.30 -8.77
C ILE A 230 8.39 5.25 -7.60
N THR A 231 7.43 5.32 -6.70
CA THR A 231 7.45 6.23 -5.55
C THR A 231 6.77 5.61 -4.35
N SER A 232 6.85 6.27 -3.20
CA SER A 232 5.98 6.04 -2.05
C SER A 232 5.13 7.27 -1.81
N ASP A 233 3.98 7.10 -1.20
CA ASP A 233 3.15 8.22 -0.75
C ASP A 233 3.71 8.87 0.53
N HIS A 234 4.21 8.06 1.47
CA HIS A 234 4.86 8.47 2.72
C HIS A 234 5.82 7.39 3.22
N GLU A 235 6.52 7.69 4.29
CA GLU A 235 7.24 6.72 5.11
C GLU A 235 6.39 6.35 6.33
N SER A 236 6.49 5.09 6.78
CA SER A 236 5.81 4.57 7.96
C SER A 236 6.72 3.70 8.81
N GLY A 237 6.59 3.82 10.14
CA GLY A 237 7.32 3.02 11.11
C GLY A 237 8.73 3.51 11.43
N GLU A 238 9.35 4.32 10.58
CA GLU A 238 10.72 4.78 10.70
C GLU A 238 11.71 3.64 10.93
N LEU A 239 11.67 2.65 10.02
CA LEU A 239 12.61 1.53 10.05
C LEU A 239 14.03 2.03 9.77
N SER A 240 14.96 1.72 10.66
CA SER A 240 16.37 2.06 10.56
C SER A 240 17.26 0.83 10.68
N ILE A 241 18.44 0.90 10.02
CA ILE A 241 19.49 -0.09 10.11
C ILE A 241 20.51 0.40 11.15
N THR A 242 20.68 -0.34 12.25
CA THR A 242 21.45 0.09 13.42
C THR A 242 22.78 -0.63 13.59
N GLY A 243 23.20 -1.49 12.66
CA GLY A 243 24.42 -2.29 12.82
C GLY A 243 25.09 -2.72 11.52
N LYS A 244 26.39 -3.09 11.63
CA LYS A 244 27.20 -3.60 10.50
C LYS A 244 26.75 -4.97 9.95
N ARG A 245 25.83 -5.66 10.63
CA ARG A 245 25.33 -7.01 10.22
C ARG A 245 24.17 -6.98 9.24
N ALA A 246 23.81 -5.83 8.74
CA ALA A 246 22.68 -5.65 7.82
C ALA A 246 22.91 -6.18 6.38
N THR A 247 23.99 -6.91 6.15
CA THR A 247 24.24 -7.58 4.87
C THR A 247 23.65 -9.00 4.91
N GLY A 248 22.51 -9.17 4.27
CA GLY A 248 21.83 -10.47 4.16
C GLY A 248 20.72 -10.69 5.20
N PHE A 249 19.67 -9.84 5.13
CA PHE A 249 18.50 -10.02 6.00
C PHE A 249 17.76 -11.33 5.69
N HIS A 250 18.06 -12.38 6.44
CA HIS A 250 17.22 -13.57 6.51
C HIS A 250 16.30 -13.47 7.73
N LEU A 251 15.33 -12.55 7.68
CA LEU A 251 14.30 -12.49 8.71
C LEU A 251 13.38 -13.69 8.59
N LYS A 252 13.80 -14.80 9.23
CA LYS A 252 12.99 -16.00 9.29
C LYS A 252 11.74 -15.76 10.11
N GLN A 253 10.59 -15.72 9.44
CA GLN A 253 9.28 -15.62 10.07
C GLN A 253 8.26 -16.40 9.24
N LYS A 254 7.54 -17.31 9.89
CA LYS A 254 6.53 -18.14 9.23
C LYS A 254 5.17 -17.45 9.18
N TYR A 255 4.85 -16.64 10.18
CA TYR A 255 3.55 -16.05 10.40
C TYR A 255 3.64 -14.52 10.39
N THR A 256 2.67 -13.85 9.80
CA THR A 256 2.53 -12.39 9.88
C THR A 256 2.13 -11.97 11.31
N TYR A 257 2.25 -10.66 11.60
CA TYR A 257 1.79 -10.09 12.86
C TYR A 257 0.37 -10.56 13.23
N LEU A 258 -0.58 -10.53 12.27
CA LEU A 258 -1.97 -10.93 12.55
C LEU A 258 -2.07 -12.41 12.92
N GLU A 259 -1.45 -13.28 12.13
CA GLU A 259 -1.48 -14.72 12.40
C GLU A 259 -0.83 -15.06 13.75
N MET A 260 0.25 -14.35 14.12
CA MET A 260 0.88 -14.51 15.43
C MET A 260 -0.07 -14.04 16.55
N SER A 261 -0.71 -12.88 16.36
CA SER A 261 -1.67 -12.35 17.34
C SER A 261 -2.87 -13.29 17.55
N ASP A 262 -3.47 -13.76 16.46
CA ASP A 262 -4.61 -14.70 16.52
C ASP A 262 -4.24 -16.00 17.25
N ARG A 263 -3.05 -16.53 16.97
CA ARG A 263 -2.54 -17.74 17.65
C ARG A 263 -2.34 -17.52 19.15
N LEU A 264 -1.77 -16.36 19.55
CA LEU A 264 -1.60 -16.06 20.98
C LEU A 264 -2.94 -15.80 21.66
N VAL A 265 -3.91 -15.16 21.00
CA VAL A 265 -5.27 -14.99 21.51
C VAL A 265 -5.93 -16.36 21.74
N SER A 266 -5.85 -17.26 20.77
CA SER A 266 -6.38 -18.63 20.92
C SER A 266 -5.71 -19.37 22.08
N LEU A 267 -4.38 -19.34 22.21
CA LEU A 267 -3.68 -19.95 23.34
C LEU A 267 -4.08 -19.34 24.67
N ASN A 268 -4.29 -18.02 24.75
CA ASN A 268 -4.73 -17.34 25.97
C ASN A 268 -6.15 -17.74 26.38
N GLN A 269 -7.06 -17.89 25.41
CA GLN A 269 -8.41 -18.40 25.65
C GLN A 269 -8.42 -19.82 26.26
N HIS A 270 -7.46 -20.65 25.89
CA HIS A 270 -7.24 -21.98 26.46
C HIS A 270 -6.44 -21.96 27.78
N LYS A 271 -6.31 -20.80 28.43
CA LYS A 271 -5.68 -20.59 29.75
C LYS A 271 -4.27 -21.16 29.91
N HIS A 272 -3.46 -21.14 28.79
CA HIS A 272 -2.07 -21.55 28.88
C HIS A 272 -1.24 -20.58 29.76
N THR A 273 -0.13 -21.07 30.32
CA THR A 273 0.76 -20.28 31.18
C THR A 273 1.47 -19.15 30.41
N ASP A 274 2.00 -18.16 31.13
CA ASP A 274 2.77 -17.05 30.55
C ASP A 274 4.00 -17.59 29.80
N GLU A 275 4.69 -18.58 30.39
CA GLU A 275 5.87 -19.23 29.78
C GLU A 275 5.52 -19.86 28.45
N ARG A 276 4.36 -20.52 28.33
CA ARG A 276 3.93 -21.12 27.09
C ARG A 276 3.58 -20.10 26.03
N LEU A 277 2.95 -18.99 26.41
CA LEU A 277 2.67 -17.87 25.51
C LEU A 277 3.96 -17.22 25.01
N ILE A 278 4.92 -16.94 25.91
CA ILE A 278 6.23 -16.37 25.59
C ILE A 278 7.00 -17.33 24.67
N ALA A 279 7.12 -18.61 25.01
CA ALA A 279 7.79 -19.61 24.19
C ALA A 279 7.16 -19.73 22.80
N SER A 280 5.83 -19.65 22.70
CA SER A 280 5.13 -19.66 21.42
C SER A 280 5.45 -18.42 20.57
N ALA A 281 5.45 -17.23 21.17
CA ALA A 281 5.80 -15.98 20.50
C ALA A 281 7.25 -16.03 19.95
N LEU A 282 8.20 -16.43 20.76
CA LEU A 282 9.62 -16.58 20.38
C LEU A 282 9.82 -17.60 19.27
N LYS A 283 9.12 -18.74 19.34
CA LYS A 283 9.15 -19.77 18.29
C LYS A 283 8.68 -19.24 16.94
N MET A 284 7.63 -18.40 16.93
CA MET A 284 7.06 -17.85 15.70
C MET A 284 8.01 -16.87 14.98
N VAL A 285 8.87 -16.18 15.74
CA VAL A 285 9.88 -15.25 15.21
C VAL A 285 11.30 -15.87 15.17
N HIS A 286 11.43 -17.15 15.46
CA HIS A 286 12.71 -17.90 15.46
C HIS A 286 13.78 -17.31 16.39
N VAL A 287 13.40 -16.71 17.50
CA VAL A 287 14.32 -16.21 18.55
C VAL A 287 14.55 -17.32 19.58
N LYS A 288 15.84 -17.59 19.87
CA LYS A 288 16.32 -18.56 20.88
C LYS A 288 17.25 -17.85 21.84
N ASN A 289 17.51 -18.49 22.99
CA ASN A 289 18.50 -18.04 23.99
C ASN A 289 18.32 -16.58 24.38
N VAL A 290 17.17 -16.27 24.97
CA VAL A 290 16.87 -14.94 25.50
C VAL A 290 17.61 -14.70 26.81
N SER A 291 18.18 -13.51 26.99
CA SER A 291 18.78 -13.09 28.25
C SER A 291 17.70 -12.81 29.31
N ASP A 292 18.08 -12.73 30.60
CA ASP A 292 17.15 -12.41 31.67
C ASP A 292 16.45 -11.04 31.46
N THR A 293 17.16 -10.07 30.88
CA THR A 293 16.59 -8.76 30.55
C THR A 293 15.55 -8.87 29.46
N GLU A 294 15.83 -9.61 28.39
CA GLU A 294 14.87 -9.86 27.30
C GLU A 294 13.66 -10.65 27.80
N HIS A 295 13.91 -11.65 28.64
CA HIS A 295 12.83 -12.45 29.25
C HIS A 295 11.89 -11.59 30.10
N ARG A 296 12.45 -10.69 30.95
CA ARG A 296 11.64 -9.73 31.72
C ARG A 296 10.80 -8.81 30.83
N ARG A 297 11.34 -8.33 29.70
CA ARG A 297 10.58 -7.54 28.71
C ARG A 297 9.39 -8.34 28.18
N LEU A 298 9.58 -9.60 27.84
CA LEU A 298 8.53 -10.51 27.35
C LEU A 298 7.47 -10.81 28.42
N GLN A 299 7.87 -11.00 29.68
CA GLN A 299 6.94 -11.21 30.79
C GLN A 299 6.04 -9.97 30.99
N ILE A 300 6.61 -8.76 30.94
CA ILE A 300 5.80 -7.52 31.02
C ILE A 300 4.84 -7.45 29.84
N ALA A 301 5.29 -7.72 28.62
CA ALA A 301 4.45 -7.70 27.43
C ALA A 301 3.33 -8.76 27.51
N CYS A 302 3.62 -9.95 28.03
CA CYS A 302 2.64 -11.02 28.24
C CYS A 302 1.55 -10.61 29.26
N ARG A 303 1.92 -10.02 30.39
CA ARG A 303 0.97 -9.50 31.38
C ARG A 303 0.07 -8.41 30.80
N LEU A 304 0.63 -7.48 30.02
CA LEU A 304 -0.15 -6.44 29.31
C LEU A 304 -1.13 -7.04 28.30
N PHE A 305 -0.69 -8.03 27.53
CA PHE A 305 -1.54 -8.77 26.60
C PHE A 305 -2.72 -9.43 27.32
N ARG A 306 -2.47 -10.18 28.42
CA ARG A 306 -3.53 -10.82 29.22
C ARG A 306 -4.51 -9.84 29.85
N ALA A 307 -3.98 -8.73 30.36
CA ALA A 307 -4.78 -7.69 30.98
C ALA A 307 -5.51 -6.79 29.99
N HIS A 308 -5.38 -7.05 28.66
CA HIS A 308 -5.90 -6.19 27.59
C HIS A 308 -5.46 -4.71 27.75
N ARG A 309 -4.28 -4.48 28.42
CA ARG A 309 -3.74 -3.15 28.64
C ARG A 309 -2.87 -2.69 27.47
N ARG A 310 -3.05 -1.43 27.11
CA ARG A 310 -2.28 -0.78 26.04
C ARG A 310 -1.25 0.18 26.65
N LEU A 311 -0.02 0.10 26.18
CA LEU A 311 1.01 1.11 26.47
C LEU A 311 1.44 1.75 25.14
N LYS A 312 1.76 3.04 25.17
CA LYS A 312 2.21 3.81 23.98
C LYS A 312 3.32 3.10 23.20
N ARG A 313 4.25 2.43 23.90
CA ARG A 313 5.36 1.68 23.28
C ARG A 313 4.94 0.47 22.43
N TYR A 314 3.68 0.04 22.48
CA TYR A 314 3.12 -1.06 21.69
C TYR A 314 1.98 -0.59 20.76
N GLY A 315 1.68 0.70 20.75
CA GLY A 315 0.54 1.23 20.00
C GLY A 315 -0.77 0.58 20.40
N THR A 316 -1.58 0.25 19.42
CA THR A 316 -2.83 -0.49 19.58
C THR A 316 -2.67 -2.01 19.38
N TYR A 317 -1.44 -2.48 19.22
CA TYR A 317 -1.10 -3.83 18.81
C TYR A 317 -0.90 -4.77 19.99
N ASN A 318 -0.86 -6.09 19.71
CA ASN A 318 -0.59 -7.13 20.71
C ASN A 318 0.82 -6.95 21.29
N PRO A 319 0.96 -6.62 22.60
CA PRO A 319 2.27 -6.31 23.17
C PRO A 319 3.27 -7.45 23.07
N LEU A 320 2.83 -8.70 23.26
CA LEU A 320 3.71 -9.87 23.24
C LEU A 320 4.25 -10.16 21.82
N VAL A 321 3.41 -10.00 20.80
CA VAL A 321 3.86 -10.13 19.40
C VAL A 321 4.87 -9.05 19.04
N ILE A 322 4.56 -7.79 19.36
CA ILE A 322 5.45 -6.66 19.10
C ILE A 322 6.80 -6.85 19.80
N GLU A 323 6.80 -7.28 21.06
CA GLU A 323 8.07 -7.47 21.79
C GLU A 323 8.90 -8.62 21.21
N ALA A 324 8.27 -9.72 20.82
CA ALA A 324 8.98 -10.83 20.18
C ALA A 324 9.58 -10.43 18.81
N MET A 325 8.83 -9.70 17.99
CA MET A 325 9.33 -9.17 16.71
C MET A 325 10.46 -8.17 16.93
N ARG A 326 10.34 -7.27 17.91
CA ARG A 326 11.38 -6.30 18.26
C ARG A 326 12.70 -6.97 18.65
N LEU A 327 12.65 -8.03 19.45
CA LEU A 327 13.86 -8.81 19.81
C LEU A 327 14.53 -9.43 18.58
N ARG A 328 13.75 -9.99 17.67
CA ARG A 328 14.28 -10.51 16.39
C ARG A 328 14.95 -9.38 15.59
N ASP A 329 14.28 -8.25 15.48
CA ASP A 329 14.75 -7.13 14.66
C ASP A 329 16.02 -6.50 15.25
N GLU A 330 16.06 -6.25 16.57
CA GLU A 330 17.23 -5.76 17.29
C GLU A 330 18.46 -6.67 17.06
N ARG A 331 18.27 -7.99 17.07
CA ARG A 331 19.34 -8.98 16.80
C ARG A 331 19.82 -8.97 15.34
N ASN A 332 18.99 -8.49 14.43
CA ASN A 332 19.31 -8.32 13.01
C ASN A 332 19.75 -6.89 12.67
N GLY A 333 19.95 -6.04 13.67
CA GLY A 333 20.36 -4.64 13.45
C GLY A 333 19.27 -3.76 12.84
N LEU A 334 18.00 -4.09 13.09
CA LEU A 334 16.84 -3.33 12.65
C LEU A 334 16.13 -2.70 13.83
N LYS A 335 15.58 -1.51 13.62
CA LYS A 335 14.82 -0.80 14.64
C LYS A 335 13.71 0.04 14.01
N TYR A 336 12.49 -0.15 14.49
CA TYR A 336 11.39 0.79 14.27
C TYR A 336 11.34 1.82 15.40
N SER A 337 11.05 3.07 15.07
CA SER A 337 10.95 4.18 16.05
C SER A 337 9.50 4.54 16.36
N THR A 338 8.55 4.24 15.46
CA THR A 338 7.14 4.59 15.60
C THR A 338 6.24 3.50 15.00
N PHE A 339 4.93 3.65 15.20
CA PHE A 339 3.87 2.91 14.49
C PHE A 339 3.12 3.81 13.49
N GLY A 340 3.50 5.06 13.38
CA GLY A 340 2.83 6.08 12.58
C GLY A 340 3.61 6.50 11.35
N TYR A 341 3.10 7.51 10.71
CA TYR A 341 3.72 8.20 9.59
C TYR A 341 4.88 9.07 10.06
N THR A 342 5.84 9.34 9.18
CA THR A 342 6.92 10.28 9.44
C THR A 342 7.06 11.29 8.30
N ALA A 343 7.74 12.40 8.56
CA ALA A 343 8.04 13.43 7.55
C ALA A 343 9.36 13.15 6.80
N LYS A 344 9.87 11.91 6.85
CA LYS A 344 11.08 11.57 6.10
C LYS A 344 10.82 11.62 4.60
N HIS A 345 11.82 12.13 3.89
CA HIS A 345 11.81 12.08 2.43
C HIS A 345 11.79 10.64 1.93
N ILE A 346 11.10 10.45 0.84
CA ILE A 346 11.11 9.20 0.07
C ILE A 346 12.01 9.33 -1.15
N VAL A 347 12.22 8.24 -1.87
CA VAL A 347 12.92 8.23 -3.16
C VAL A 347 11.90 7.98 -4.25
N THR A 348 11.82 8.89 -5.22
CA THR A 348 11.08 8.69 -6.46
C THR A 348 12.06 8.31 -7.57
N VAL A 349 11.76 7.23 -8.27
CA VAL A 349 12.56 6.71 -9.38
C VAL A 349 11.74 6.81 -10.65
N VAL A 350 12.34 7.34 -11.72
CA VAL A 350 11.67 7.55 -13.00
C VAL A 350 12.47 6.87 -14.12
N TYR A 351 11.77 6.25 -15.05
CA TYR A 351 12.36 5.56 -16.19
C TYR A 351 11.44 5.62 -17.41
N GLY A 352 12.02 5.93 -18.59
CA GLY A 352 11.36 5.86 -19.87
C GLY A 352 11.01 7.21 -20.47
N SER A 353 10.07 7.21 -21.40
CA SER A 353 9.69 8.39 -22.20
C SER A 353 9.15 9.50 -21.31
N GLY A 354 9.63 10.74 -21.49
CA GLY A 354 9.20 11.90 -20.70
C GLY A 354 9.84 12.02 -19.31
N GLU A 355 10.88 11.22 -18.98
CA GLU A 355 11.59 11.30 -17.70
C GLU A 355 12.23 12.67 -17.43
N GLU A 356 12.51 13.45 -18.46
CA GLU A 356 13.07 14.81 -18.38
C GLU A 356 12.15 15.80 -17.66
N HIS A 357 10.84 15.58 -17.66
CA HIS A 357 9.86 16.42 -16.96
C HIS A 357 9.97 16.31 -15.43
N PHE A 358 10.68 15.31 -14.91
CA PHE A 358 10.89 15.12 -13.49
C PHE A 358 12.15 15.80 -12.93
N ARG A 359 12.97 16.48 -13.74
CA ARG A 359 14.23 17.12 -13.29
C ARG A 359 14.03 18.14 -12.16
N SER A 360 12.86 18.76 -12.09
CA SER A 360 12.51 19.74 -11.05
C SER A 360 11.73 19.14 -9.87
N LEU A 361 11.55 17.83 -9.84
CA LEU A 361 10.76 17.14 -8.79
C LEU A 361 11.36 17.38 -7.39
N LYS A 362 10.56 17.94 -6.50
CA LYS A 362 10.91 18.19 -5.09
C LYS A 362 9.91 17.58 -4.12
N LYS A 363 8.62 17.65 -4.45
CA LYS A 363 7.49 17.23 -3.61
C LYS A 363 6.66 16.15 -4.30
N ASN A 364 5.99 15.32 -3.53
CA ASN A 364 5.06 14.35 -4.08
C ASN A 364 3.89 15.00 -4.84
N SER A 365 3.53 16.24 -4.50
CA SER A 365 2.52 17.03 -5.24
C SER A 365 2.98 17.49 -6.63
N ASP A 366 4.26 17.40 -6.96
CA ASP A 366 4.76 17.76 -8.29
C ASP A 366 4.56 16.59 -9.29
N ILE A 367 4.44 15.36 -8.78
CA ILE A 367 4.38 14.14 -9.58
C ILE A 367 3.26 14.16 -10.63
N PRO A 368 1.99 14.53 -10.32
CA PRO A 368 0.92 14.54 -11.31
C PRO A 368 1.18 15.50 -12.47
N GLY A 369 1.77 16.66 -12.20
CA GLY A 369 2.15 17.63 -13.23
C GLY A 369 3.24 17.09 -14.16
N CYS A 370 4.25 16.43 -13.59
CA CYS A 370 5.31 15.79 -14.38
C CYS A 370 4.76 14.66 -15.27
N ILE A 371 3.84 13.82 -14.73
CA ILE A 371 3.19 12.76 -15.52
C ILE A 371 2.33 13.37 -16.65
N ALA A 372 1.54 14.42 -16.35
CA ALA A 372 0.73 15.10 -17.34
C ALA A 372 1.56 15.68 -18.48
N ALA A 373 2.68 16.34 -18.15
CA ALA A 373 3.61 16.87 -19.14
C ALA A 373 4.24 15.77 -20.01
N ALA A 374 4.67 14.67 -19.40
CA ALA A 374 5.19 13.51 -20.13
C ALA A 374 4.13 12.85 -21.03
N ALA A 375 2.86 12.92 -20.66
CA ALA A 375 1.74 12.46 -21.48
C ALA A 375 1.35 13.45 -22.61
N GLY A 376 2.08 14.56 -22.78
CA GLY A 376 1.80 15.57 -23.80
C GLY A 376 0.82 16.69 -23.37
N PHE A 377 0.48 16.76 -22.10
CA PHE A 377 -0.51 17.72 -21.55
C PHE A 377 0.09 18.56 -20.41
N PRO A 378 1.09 19.42 -20.65
CA PRO A 378 1.82 20.14 -19.61
C PRO A 378 0.92 21.02 -18.73
N ASP A 379 -0.16 21.55 -19.27
CA ASP A 379 -1.11 22.44 -18.56
C ASP A 379 -2.27 21.69 -17.89
N LEU A 380 -2.35 20.37 -18.03
CA LEU A 380 -3.48 19.57 -17.55
C LEU A 380 -3.71 19.72 -16.03
N MET A 381 -2.64 19.90 -15.27
CA MET A 381 -2.68 20.04 -13.81
C MET A 381 -2.62 21.49 -13.33
N THR A 382 -2.50 22.48 -14.24
CA THR A 382 -2.62 23.89 -13.87
C THR A 382 -4.03 24.20 -13.38
N ARG A 383 -4.13 25.10 -12.42
CA ARG A 383 -5.39 25.44 -11.72
C ARG A 383 -6.19 26.49 -12.48
#